data_027e8ec44c3862043117127e7f0fda1f
#
_entry.id   027e8ec44c3862043117127e7f0fda1f
#
_cell.length_a   1.000
_cell.length_b   1.000
_cell.length_c   1.000
_cell.angle_alpha   90.00
_cell.angle_beta   90.00
_cell.angle_gamma   90.00
#
_symmetry.space_group_name_H-M   'P 1'
#
loop_
_entity.id
_entity.type
_entity.pdbx_description
1 polymer ?
#
loop_
_entity_poly.entity_id
_entity_poly.type
_entity_poly.pdbx_seq_one_letter_code
_entity_poly.pdbx_strand_id
1 'polypeptide(L)'
;IEKSFNGEPKLLGQAVGVMYELKILAKELMAIPAQDPTRTIGPSFEYLPRQTAEMEFIEVRENGPYVVHGDISLVRKRRITGEKGEAIAWQKTNTHKTDTIYELCRCGKSATKPFCDGTHDRIDFNGTETATTQLIGERQEILQGDGVRVKVDNSYCMHAKFCFNQNASIRKLITKRSDDNSKVNLSAMVDKCPSGTFVYELEVEGQYQEIESDLPKQIVIISADNSESTAGPIWINGKIPIKRADGKPLET
;
A
#
# COMPACT_ATOMS: atom_id res chain seq x y z
N ILE A 1 -16.71 11.16 -11.11
CA ILE A 1 -17.26 12.13 -10.13
C ILE A 1 -16.11 13.05 -9.72
N GLU A 2 -15.66 13.88 -10.67
CA GLU A 2 -14.57 14.87 -10.49
C GLU A 2 -15.12 16.28 -10.58
N LYS A 3 -16.12 16.62 -9.80
CA LYS A 3 -16.53 18.01 -9.69
C LYS A 3 -16.41 18.47 -8.25
N SER A 4 -15.37 19.29 -8.04
CA SER A 4 -15.22 20.30 -6.99
C SER A 4 -15.78 19.93 -5.61
N PHE A 5 -14.97 19.22 -4.82
CA PHE A 5 -15.10 19.34 -3.38
C PHE A 5 -14.47 20.68 -2.93
N ASN A 6 -15.19 21.76 -3.11
CA ASN A 6 -15.08 22.94 -2.25
C ASN A 6 -15.75 22.56 -0.93
N GLY A 7 -15.21 21.53 -0.27
CA GLY A 7 -15.90 20.87 0.79
C GLY A 7 -15.42 21.32 2.14
N GLU A 8 -16.35 21.67 2.96
CA GLU A 8 -16.17 21.82 4.38
C GLU A 8 -15.48 20.56 4.96
N PRO A 9 -14.55 20.70 5.91
CA PRO A 9 -13.86 19.58 6.57
C PRO A 9 -14.80 18.49 7.14
N LYS A 10 -16.03 18.89 7.43
CA LYS A 10 -17.09 18.02 7.95
C LYS A 10 -17.59 16.96 6.95
N LEU A 11 -17.69 17.34 5.65
CA LEU A 11 -18.12 16.42 4.58
C LEU A 11 -17.04 15.38 4.25
N LEU A 12 -15.76 15.76 4.35
CA LEU A 12 -14.65 14.82 4.14
C LEU A 12 -14.63 13.76 5.26
N GLY A 13 -14.85 14.15 6.51
CA GLY A 13 -14.96 13.24 7.65
C GLY A 13 -16.13 12.26 7.52
N GLN A 14 -17.28 12.71 7.03
CA GLN A 14 -18.44 11.86 6.77
C GLN A 14 -18.19 10.86 5.62
N ALA A 15 -17.54 11.27 4.54
CA ALA A 15 -17.21 10.39 3.42
C ALA A 15 -16.22 9.30 3.83
N VAL A 16 -15.23 9.64 4.66
CA VAL A 16 -14.25 8.66 5.20
C VAL A 16 -14.94 7.70 6.18
N GLY A 17 -15.88 8.19 7.01
CA GLY A 17 -16.69 7.35 7.90
C GLY A 17 -17.52 6.32 7.15
N VAL A 18 -18.22 6.74 6.09
CA VAL A 18 -19.01 5.83 5.23
C VAL A 18 -18.12 4.78 4.56
N MET A 19 -16.93 5.15 4.08
CA MET A 19 -15.99 4.19 3.49
C MET A 19 -15.47 3.17 4.52
N TYR A 20 -15.28 3.58 5.76
CA TYR A 20 -14.86 2.70 6.84
C TYR A 20 -15.96 1.69 7.19
N GLU A 21 -17.21 2.16 7.38
CA GLU A 21 -18.35 1.30 7.62
C GLU A 21 -18.61 0.33 6.46
N LEU A 22 -18.47 0.77 5.22
CA LEU A 22 -18.57 -0.09 4.04
C LEU A 22 -17.48 -1.17 4.00
N LYS A 23 -16.25 -0.87 4.43
CA LYS A 23 -15.18 -1.87 4.54
C LYS A 23 -15.51 -2.94 5.60
N ILE A 24 -16.05 -2.56 6.75
CA ILE A 24 -16.48 -3.50 7.80
C ILE A 24 -17.64 -4.36 7.27
N LEU A 25 -18.65 -3.75 6.67
CA LEU A 25 -19.80 -4.45 6.13
C LEU A 25 -19.42 -5.45 5.03
N ALA A 26 -18.49 -5.07 4.14
CA ALA A 26 -17.97 -5.97 3.10
C ALA A 26 -17.24 -7.18 3.72
N LYS A 27 -16.50 -6.98 4.81
CA LYS A 27 -15.80 -8.05 5.52
C LYS A 27 -16.76 -8.97 6.24
N GLU A 28 -17.82 -8.45 6.85
CA GLU A 28 -18.90 -9.23 7.47
C GLU A 28 -19.69 -10.03 6.42
N LEU A 29 -19.98 -9.45 5.26
CA LEU A 29 -20.65 -10.14 4.15
C LEU A 29 -19.80 -11.27 3.55
N MET A 30 -18.47 -11.13 3.53
CA MET A 30 -17.56 -12.19 3.08
C MET A 30 -17.38 -13.30 4.12
N ALA A 31 -17.67 -13.04 5.39
CA ALA A 31 -17.59 -14.00 6.49
C ALA A 31 -18.85 -14.87 6.62
N ILE A 32 -19.93 -14.59 5.88
CA ILE A 32 -21.14 -15.41 5.88
C ILE A 32 -20.83 -16.72 5.15
N PRO A 33 -20.87 -17.90 5.82
CA PRO A 33 -20.68 -19.15 5.12
C PRO A 33 -21.78 -19.33 4.08
N ALA A 34 -21.42 -19.73 2.88
CA ALA A 34 -22.37 -20.06 1.83
C ALA A 34 -23.28 -21.22 2.33
N GLN A 35 -24.44 -20.90 2.84
CA GLN A 35 -25.48 -21.86 3.17
C GLN A 35 -26.48 -21.85 2.03
N ASP A 36 -26.40 -22.79 1.16
CA ASP A 36 -27.45 -23.64 0.59
C ASP A 36 -26.95 -24.40 -0.66
N PRO A 37 -26.77 -25.73 -0.61
CA PRO A 37 -26.37 -26.52 -1.79
C PRO A 37 -27.54 -26.86 -2.73
N THR A 38 -28.75 -26.34 -2.53
CA THR A 38 -29.94 -26.76 -3.28
C THR A 38 -30.46 -25.73 -4.31
N ARG A 39 -29.80 -24.60 -4.47
CA ARG A 39 -30.22 -23.63 -5.48
C ARG A 39 -29.62 -23.99 -6.85
N THR A 40 -30.37 -24.81 -7.60
CA THR A 40 -30.13 -25.04 -9.04
C THR A 40 -30.31 -23.75 -9.80
N ILE A 41 -29.21 -23.09 -10.14
CA ILE A 41 -29.16 -22.01 -11.14
C ILE A 41 -28.89 -22.69 -12.50
N GLY A 42 -29.73 -22.33 -13.47
CA GLY A 42 -29.75 -22.87 -14.84
C GLY A 42 -28.42 -22.85 -15.60
N PRO A 43 -28.43 -23.12 -16.94
CA PRO A 43 -27.37 -23.82 -17.64
C PRO A 43 -25.97 -23.32 -17.35
N SER A 44 -25.14 -24.26 -16.89
CA SER A 44 -23.73 -24.09 -16.61
C SER A 44 -22.99 -23.41 -17.77
N PHE A 45 -22.60 -22.14 -17.56
CA PHE A 45 -21.42 -21.66 -18.25
C PHE A 45 -20.27 -22.52 -17.72
N GLU A 46 -19.75 -23.41 -18.56
CA GLU A 46 -18.46 -24.03 -18.31
C GLU A 46 -17.44 -22.92 -18.11
N TYR A 47 -17.06 -22.75 -16.86
CA TYR A 47 -15.93 -21.91 -16.50
C TYR A 47 -14.68 -22.64 -17.03
N LEU A 48 -14.31 -22.34 -18.28
CA LEU A 48 -12.98 -22.71 -18.76
C LEU A 48 -11.98 -22.10 -17.77
N PRO A 49 -11.18 -22.90 -17.06
CA PRO A 49 -10.16 -22.36 -16.19
C PRO A 49 -9.30 -21.47 -17.08
N ARG A 50 -9.24 -20.17 -16.76
CA ARG A 50 -8.24 -19.29 -17.36
C ARG A 50 -6.91 -20.01 -17.20
N GLN A 51 -6.29 -20.30 -18.35
CA GLN A 51 -4.97 -20.89 -18.43
C GLN A 51 -4.09 -20.22 -17.37
N THR A 52 -3.53 -21.06 -16.50
CA THR A 52 -2.52 -20.76 -15.47
C THR A 52 -2.34 -19.26 -15.20
N ALA A 53 -2.98 -18.75 -14.16
CA ALA A 53 -2.71 -17.39 -13.70
C ALA A 53 -1.19 -17.30 -13.52
N GLU A 54 -0.52 -16.61 -14.43
CA GLU A 54 0.91 -16.32 -14.28
C GLU A 54 1.05 -15.70 -12.89
N MET A 55 1.88 -16.32 -12.04
CA MET A 55 1.98 -15.88 -10.66
C MET A 55 2.52 -14.46 -10.67
N GLU A 56 1.72 -13.54 -10.16
CA GLU A 56 2.12 -12.15 -10.00
C GLU A 56 3.13 -12.04 -8.86
N PHE A 57 4.37 -11.67 -9.17
CA PHE A 57 5.42 -11.47 -8.17
C PHE A 57 6.51 -10.53 -8.69
N ILE A 58 7.33 -10.05 -7.79
CA ILE A 58 8.52 -9.25 -8.09
C ILE A 58 9.76 -10.07 -7.73
N GLU A 59 10.71 -10.14 -8.65
CA GLU A 59 12.02 -10.76 -8.44
C GLU A 59 13.09 -9.68 -8.30
N VAL A 60 13.89 -9.76 -7.27
CA VAL A 60 15.09 -8.93 -7.11
C VAL A 60 16.26 -9.65 -7.74
N ARG A 61 16.78 -9.19 -8.87
CA ARG A 61 17.96 -9.80 -9.51
C ARG A 61 19.24 -9.39 -8.79
N GLU A 62 20.15 -10.35 -8.65
CA GLU A 62 21.48 -10.06 -8.13
C GLU A 62 22.19 -9.04 -9.03
N ASN A 63 22.67 -7.94 -8.42
CA ASN A 63 23.32 -6.82 -9.13
C ASN A 63 22.53 -6.26 -10.31
N GLY A 64 21.23 -6.53 -10.38
CA GLY A 64 20.35 -6.21 -11.50
C GLY A 64 19.08 -5.47 -11.08
N PRO A 65 18.09 -5.40 -12.00
CA PRO A 65 16.83 -4.71 -11.80
C PRO A 65 15.87 -5.45 -10.86
N TYR A 66 14.73 -4.82 -10.60
CA TYR A 66 13.53 -5.52 -10.14
C TYR A 66 12.78 -6.02 -11.37
N VAL A 67 12.51 -7.32 -11.45
CA VAL A 67 11.72 -7.92 -12.52
C VAL A 67 10.31 -8.16 -12.02
N VAL A 68 9.34 -7.58 -12.69
CA VAL A 68 7.93 -7.71 -12.37
C VAL A 68 7.32 -8.76 -13.29
N HIS A 69 6.67 -9.75 -12.73
CA HIS A 69 5.98 -10.83 -13.43
C HIS A 69 4.47 -10.72 -13.23
N GLY A 70 3.70 -10.94 -14.28
CA GLY A 70 2.24 -10.89 -14.29
C GLY A 70 1.68 -9.53 -14.69
N ASP A 71 0.35 -9.43 -14.74
CA ASP A 71 -0.37 -8.21 -15.16
C ASP A 71 -0.49 -7.21 -14.00
N ILE A 72 0.66 -6.75 -13.52
CA ILE A 72 0.74 -5.79 -12.41
C ILE A 72 0.84 -4.37 -12.96
N SER A 73 -0.15 -3.54 -12.65
CA SER A 73 -0.18 -2.15 -13.09
C SER A 73 0.96 -1.33 -12.51
N LEU A 74 1.63 -0.55 -13.36
CA LEU A 74 2.64 0.43 -12.96
C LEU A 74 2.06 1.84 -13.05
N VAL A 75 1.93 2.50 -11.91
CA VAL A 75 1.35 3.85 -11.83
C VAL A 75 2.34 4.83 -11.22
N ARG A 76 2.17 6.10 -11.55
CA ARG A 76 2.90 7.19 -10.89
C ARG A 76 1.95 7.96 -9.99
N LYS A 77 2.40 8.25 -8.78
CA LYS A 77 1.65 9.08 -7.83
C LYS A 77 2.54 10.20 -7.29
N ARG A 78 1.94 11.33 -7.03
CA ARG A 78 2.57 12.43 -6.29
C ARG A 78 1.78 12.73 -5.01
N ARG A 79 2.47 13.28 -4.04
CA ARG A 79 1.85 13.74 -2.80
C ARG A 79 1.17 15.10 -3.04
N ILE A 80 -0.09 15.22 -2.63
CA ILE A 80 -0.76 16.51 -2.52
C ILE A 80 -0.48 17.04 -1.11
N THR A 81 -0.02 18.29 -1.04
CA THR A 81 0.24 18.98 0.21
C THR A 81 -0.74 20.13 0.41
N GLY A 82 -1.10 20.42 1.65
CA GLY A 82 -1.86 21.58 2.02
C GLY A 82 -1.02 22.85 2.06
N GLU A 83 -1.64 23.96 2.45
CA GLU A 83 -1.02 25.30 2.48
C GLU A 83 0.19 25.37 3.45
N LYS A 84 0.21 24.54 4.48
CA LYS A 84 1.30 24.48 5.46
C LYS A 84 2.26 23.30 5.23
N GLY A 85 2.18 22.68 4.05
CA GLY A 85 3.06 21.58 3.65
C GLY A 85 2.72 20.22 4.26
N GLU A 86 1.55 20.08 4.92
CA GLU A 86 1.05 18.80 5.39
C GLU A 86 0.62 17.91 4.22
N ALA A 87 0.86 16.61 4.33
CA ALA A 87 0.44 15.64 3.34
C ALA A 87 -1.08 15.36 3.47
N ILE A 88 -1.83 15.55 2.39
CA ILE A 88 -3.29 15.37 2.36
C ILE A 88 -3.66 14.05 1.68
N ALA A 89 -3.17 13.82 0.47
CA ALA A 89 -3.56 12.69 -0.37
C ALA A 89 -2.47 12.28 -1.36
N TRP A 90 -2.64 11.11 -1.96
CA TRP A 90 -1.90 10.68 -3.14
C TRP A 90 -2.73 10.96 -4.39
N GLN A 91 -2.14 11.65 -5.36
CA GLN A 91 -2.71 11.87 -6.68
C GLN A 91 -2.01 10.95 -7.69
N LYS A 92 -2.78 10.13 -8.39
CA LYS A 92 -2.29 9.41 -9.56
C LYS A 92 -2.09 10.39 -10.71
N THR A 93 -0.88 10.46 -11.23
CA THR A 93 -0.53 11.38 -12.33
C THR A 93 -0.37 10.64 -13.66
N ASN A 94 0.03 9.36 -13.62
CA ASN A 94 0.23 8.57 -14.83
C ASN A 94 -0.03 7.08 -14.58
N THR A 95 -0.34 6.34 -15.64
CA THR A 95 -0.29 4.88 -15.72
C THR A 95 0.65 4.53 -16.87
N HIS A 96 1.73 3.83 -16.57
CA HIS A 96 2.67 3.37 -17.58
C HIS A 96 2.11 2.16 -18.30
N LYS A 97 2.31 2.12 -19.62
CA LYS A 97 2.04 0.92 -20.39
C LYS A 97 3.16 -0.10 -20.10
N THR A 98 2.78 -1.31 -19.72
CA THR A 98 3.68 -2.40 -19.38
C THR A 98 3.31 -3.66 -20.15
N ASP A 99 4.28 -4.53 -20.34
CA ASP A 99 4.06 -5.92 -20.76
C ASP A 99 3.83 -6.79 -19.51
N THR A 100 3.52 -8.06 -19.69
CA THR A 100 3.35 -9.05 -18.59
C THR A 100 4.64 -9.32 -17.82
N ILE A 101 5.80 -9.00 -18.41
CA ILE A 101 7.10 -9.00 -17.73
C ILE A 101 7.78 -7.68 -18.07
N TYR A 102 8.20 -6.95 -17.05
CA TYR A 102 8.95 -5.71 -17.22
C TYR A 102 9.98 -5.49 -16.11
N GLU A 103 10.98 -4.69 -16.39
CA GLU A 103 12.11 -4.45 -15.51
C GLU A 103 12.14 -3.00 -15.02
N LEU A 104 12.27 -2.82 -13.70
CA LEU A 104 12.37 -1.51 -13.06
C LEU A 104 13.82 -1.24 -12.62
N CYS A 105 14.23 0.00 -12.84
CA CYS A 105 15.58 0.44 -12.48
C CYS A 105 15.82 0.36 -10.97
N ARG A 106 16.84 -0.42 -10.57
CA ARG A 106 17.29 -0.54 -9.18
C ARG A 106 18.57 0.27 -8.91
N CYS A 107 19.44 0.40 -9.91
CA CYS A 107 20.71 1.11 -9.77
C CYS A 107 20.58 2.65 -9.70
N GLY A 108 19.39 3.19 -10.02
CA GLY A 108 19.11 4.63 -10.02
C GLY A 108 19.74 5.40 -11.17
N LYS A 109 20.41 4.75 -12.14
CA LYS A 109 21.17 5.40 -13.23
C LYS A 109 20.60 5.20 -14.63
N SER A 110 19.50 4.44 -14.78
CA SER A 110 18.81 4.31 -16.07
C SER A 110 18.42 5.67 -16.64
N ALA A 111 18.56 5.83 -17.95
CA ALA A 111 18.08 6.99 -18.69
C ALA A 111 16.57 6.93 -18.97
N THR A 112 15.96 5.74 -18.90
CA THR A 112 14.55 5.47 -19.20
C THR A 112 13.70 5.18 -17.96
N LYS A 113 14.04 5.80 -16.81
CA LYS A 113 13.29 5.58 -15.57
C LYS A 113 11.78 5.76 -15.77
N PRO A 114 10.95 4.90 -15.16
CA PRO A 114 11.28 3.92 -14.12
C PRO A 114 11.86 2.59 -14.64
N PHE A 115 11.91 2.38 -15.93
CA PHE A 115 12.36 1.13 -16.53
C PHE A 115 13.89 0.95 -16.49
N CYS A 116 14.34 -0.30 -16.49
CA CYS A 116 15.74 -0.64 -16.64
C CYS A 116 16.16 -0.52 -18.11
N ASP A 117 17.36 0.01 -18.35
CA ASP A 117 17.98 0.12 -19.67
C ASP A 117 19.34 -0.59 -19.75
N GLY A 118 19.66 -1.46 -18.79
CA GLY A 118 20.93 -2.18 -18.71
C GLY A 118 22.11 -1.34 -18.23
N THR A 119 21.89 -0.10 -17.78
CA THR A 119 22.98 0.73 -17.26
C THR A 119 23.68 0.11 -16.05
N HIS A 120 22.98 -0.70 -15.25
CA HIS A 120 23.55 -1.39 -14.09
C HIS A 120 24.78 -2.23 -14.44
N ASP A 121 24.79 -2.90 -15.59
CA ASP A 121 25.94 -3.72 -16.04
C ASP A 121 27.16 -2.86 -16.38
N ARG A 122 26.94 -1.62 -16.87
CA ARG A 122 28.00 -0.71 -17.30
C ARG A 122 28.68 0.03 -16.16
N ILE A 123 28.05 0.08 -15.00
CA ILE A 123 28.54 0.83 -13.83
C ILE A 123 28.95 -0.07 -12.68
N ASP A 124 29.09 -1.38 -12.91
CA ASP A 124 29.39 -2.38 -11.87
C ASP A 124 28.49 -2.21 -10.64
N PHE A 125 27.20 -2.14 -10.85
CA PHE A 125 26.23 -1.90 -9.77
C PHE A 125 26.29 -2.99 -8.73
N ASN A 126 26.68 -2.65 -7.52
CA ASN A 126 26.57 -3.54 -6.37
C ASN A 126 25.12 -3.53 -5.85
N GLY A 127 24.39 -4.58 -6.16
CA GLY A 127 23.01 -4.76 -5.77
C GLY A 127 22.83 -5.62 -4.51
N THR A 128 23.84 -5.72 -3.65
CA THR A 128 23.71 -6.44 -2.36
C THR A 128 22.52 -5.92 -1.59
N GLU A 129 21.65 -6.82 -1.16
CA GLU A 129 20.46 -6.47 -0.39
C GLU A 129 20.86 -6.08 1.02
N THR A 130 20.47 -4.85 1.40
CA THR A 130 20.78 -4.28 2.72
C THR A 130 19.56 -4.25 3.65
N ALA A 131 18.40 -4.69 3.17
CA ALA A 131 17.19 -4.78 3.98
C ALA A 131 17.41 -5.78 5.11
N THR A 132 16.90 -5.45 6.30
CA THR A 132 16.96 -6.38 7.43
C THR A 132 16.12 -7.63 7.15
N THR A 133 16.60 -8.77 7.62
CA THR A 133 15.86 -10.05 7.61
C THR A 133 15.16 -10.32 8.94
N GLN A 134 15.26 -9.39 9.89
CA GLN A 134 14.58 -9.50 11.18
C GLN A 134 13.06 -9.38 10.96
N LEU A 135 12.30 -10.27 11.60
CA LEU A 135 10.83 -10.24 11.52
C LEU A 135 10.28 -8.90 11.98
N ILE A 136 9.27 -8.41 11.28
CA ILE A 136 8.67 -7.10 11.58
C ILE A 136 8.10 -7.05 13.01
N GLY A 137 7.51 -8.14 13.49
CA GLY A 137 6.97 -8.25 14.85
C GLY A 137 8.00 -8.07 15.97
N GLU A 138 9.29 -8.32 15.70
CA GLU A 138 10.38 -8.15 16.66
C GLU A 138 10.87 -6.70 16.79
N ARG A 139 10.50 -5.85 15.85
CA ARG A 139 10.98 -4.46 15.73
C ARG A 139 9.90 -3.42 15.99
N GLN A 140 8.65 -3.85 16.08
CA GLN A 140 7.51 -2.96 16.21
C GLN A 140 7.32 -2.47 17.65
N GLU A 141 7.13 -1.16 17.81
CA GLU A 141 6.54 -0.54 18.99
C GLU A 141 5.01 -0.68 18.90
N ILE A 142 4.36 -1.00 20.03
CA ILE A 142 2.90 -1.06 20.10
C ILE A 142 2.39 0.18 20.81
N LEU A 143 1.58 0.97 20.11
CA LEU A 143 0.81 2.07 20.69
C LEU A 143 -0.59 1.56 21.01
N GLN A 144 -0.96 1.58 22.28
CA GLN A 144 -2.25 1.09 22.75
C GLN A 144 -3.24 2.23 22.93
N GLY A 145 -4.43 2.09 22.36
CA GLY A 145 -5.58 2.96 22.58
C GLY A 145 -6.80 2.17 23.06
N ASP A 146 -7.95 2.84 23.13
CA ASP A 146 -9.23 2.26 23.54
C ASP A 146 -9.89 1.56 22.32
N GLY A 147 -9.87 0.24 22.30
CA GLY A 147 -10.37 -0.58 21.19
C GLY A 147 -9.57 -0.47 19.90
N VAL A 148 -8.34 0.09 19.95
CA VAL A 148 -7.45 0.23 18.79
C VAL A 148 -6.01 0.10 19.21
N ARG A 149 -5.18 -0.55 18.38
CA ARG A 149 -3.72 -0.57 18.50
C ARG A 149 -3.07 -0.13 17.20
N VAL A 150 -1.92 0.49 17.31
CA VAL A 150 -1.06 0.79 16.16
C VAL A 150 0.31 0.19 16.41
N LYS A 151 0.73 -0.70 15.53
CA LYS A 151 2.10 -1.21 15.46
C LYS A 151 2.94 -0.24 14.66
N VAL A 152 4.12 0.10 15.13
CA VAL A 152 4.99 1.12 14.52
C VAL A 152 6.39 0.58 14.31
N ASP A 153 6.86 0.53 13.07
CA ASP A 153 8.25 0.27 12.74
C ASP A 153 8.87 1.49 12.04
N ASN A 154 9.55 2.30 12.82
CA ASN A 154 10.17 3.53 12.31
C ASN A 154 11.35 3.27 11.36
N SER A 155 11.90 2.06 11.29
CA SER A 155 13.00 1.72 10.37
C SER A 155 12.58 1.84 8.90
N TYR A 156 11.28 1.69 8.62
CA TYR A 156 10.70 1.82 7.28
C TYR A 156 10.27 3.24 6.91
N CYS A 157 10.42 4.20 7.81
CA CYS A 157 9.90 5.54 7.58
C CYS A 157 10.61 6.25 6.42
N MET A 158 9.88 6.52 5.34
CA MET A 158 10.34 7.30 4.20
C MET A 158 9.95 8.79 4.27
N HIS A 159 9.51 9.28 5.41
CA HIS A 159 9.13 10.67 5.66
C HIS A 159 8.02 11.21 4.74
N ALA A 160 7.06 10.37 4.35
CA ALA A 160 5.90 10.78 3.53
C ALA A 160 4.96 11.77 4.23
N LYS A 161 5.06 11.93 5.56
CA LYS A 161 4.36 12.94 6.37
C LYS A 161 2.83 12.79 6.46
N PHE A 162 2.29 11.61 6.22
CA PHE A 162 0.86 11.35 6.42
C PHE A 162 0.48 11.03 7.88
N CYS A 163 1.47 10.77 8.74
CA CYS A 163 1.27 10.42 10.15
C CYS A 163 0.94 11.61 11.06
N PHE A 164 0.89 12.81 10.52
CA PHE A 164 0.49 14.01 11.25
C PHE A 164 -0.09 15.08 10.30
N ASN A 165 -0.94 15.92 10.83
CA ASN A 165 -1.42 17.15 10.23
C ASN A 165 -1.49 18.25 11.29
N GLN A 166 -2.05 19.42 10.95
CA GLN A 166 -2.15 20.56 11.87
C GLN A 166 -2.92 20.26 13.16
N ASN A 167 -3.91 19.36 13.09
CA ASN A 167 -4.86 19.13 14.18
C ASN A 167 -4.56 17.85 14.96
N ALA A 168 -3.90 16.88 14.34
CA ALA A 168 -3.73 15.54 14.88
C ALA A 168 -2.43 14.87 14.41
N SER A 169 -2.01 13.87 15.17
CA SER A 169 -1.02 12.88 14.73
C SER A 169 -1.49 11.50 15.18
N ILE A 170 -1.00 10.45 14.54
CA ILE A 170 -1.31 9.06 14.93
C ILE A 170 -1.11 8.88 16.43
N ARG A 171 0.02 9.33 17.00
CA ARG A 171 0.33 9.22 18.44
C ARG A 171 -0.65 10.01 19.32
N LYS A 172 -1.17 11.15 18.86
CA LYS A 172 -2.18 11.91 19.61
C LYS A 172 -3.58 11.32 19.49
N LEU A 173 -3.92 10.77 18.31
CA LEU A 173 -5.24 10.17 18.11
C LEU A 173 -5.41 8.91 18.96
N ILE A 174 -4.37 8.09 19.06
CA ILE A 174 -4.45 6.82 19.80
C ILE A 174 -4.56 7.04 21.32
N THR A 175 -4.04 8.15 21.85
CA THR A 175 -4.14 8.48 23.28
C THR A 175 -5.44 9.20 23.67
N LYS A 176 -6.18 9.72 22.68
CA LYS A 176 -7.50 10.28 22.95
C LYS A 176 -8.49 9.14 23.17
N ARG A 177 -9.47 9.37 24.06
CA ARG A 177 -10.61 8.49 24.21
C ARG A 177 -11.23 8.29 22.81
N SER A 178 -11.28 7.05 22.33
CA SER A 178 -11.54 6.78 20.94
C SER A 178 -13.03 6.96 20.64
N ASP A 179 -13.37 8.16 20.19
CA ASP A 179 -14.59 8.34 19.41
C ASP A 179 -14.36 7.77 17.99
N ASP A 180 -15.44 7.43 17.31
CA ASP A 180 -15.38 6.84 15.97
C ASP A 180 -14.66 7.74 14.96
N ASN A 181 -14.79 9.06 15.09
CA ASN A 181 -14.08 10.02 14.24
C ASN A 181 -12.55 9.93 14.42
N SER A 182 -12.08 9.70 15.63
CA SER A 182 -10.65 9.53 15.91
C SER A 182 -10.11 8.25 15.31
N LYS A 183 -10.87 7.14 15.38
CA LYS A 183 -10.52 5.85 14.75
C LYS A 183 -10.45 5.97 13.23
N VAL A 184 -11.44 6.63 12.62
CA VAL A 184 -11.50 6.88 11.16
C VAL A 184 -10.32 7.74 10.70
N ASN A 185 -9.99 8.81 11.42
CA ASN A 185 -8.84 9.65 11.09
C ASN A 185 -7.52 8.89 11.23
N LEU A 186 -7.39 8.07 12.27
CA LEU A 186 -6.23 7.22 12.50
C LEU A 186 -6.03 6.24 11.33
N SER A 187 -7.07 5.47 10.96
CA SER A 187 -6.99 4.51 9.86
C SER A 187 -6.65 5.20 8.54
N ALA A 188 -7.26 6.35 8.26
CA ALA A 188 -6.99 7.11 7.04
C ALA A 188 -5.54 7.66 6.97
N MET A 189 -4.91 7.94 8.10
CA MET A 189 -3.49 8.32 8.16
C MET A 189 -2.60 7.11 7.92
N VAL A 190 -2.92 5.96 8.53
CA VAL A 190 -2.17 4.71 8.36
C VAL A 190 -2.22 4.23 6.91
N ASP A 191 -3.42 4.17 6.32
CA ASP A 191 -3.64 3.72 4.93
C ASP A 191 -2.85 4.54 3.89
N LYS A 192 -2.52 5.78 4.19
CA LYS A 192 -1.74 6.64 3.30
C LYS A 192 -0.24 6.49 3.47
N CYS A 193 0.24 5.78 4.50
CA CYS A 193 1.66 5.55 4.71
C CYS A 193 2.18 4.56 3.67
N PRO A 194 3.08 4.96 2.75
CA PRO A 194 3.47 4.10 1.64
C PRO A 194 4.52 3.06 2.02
N SER A 195 5.11 3.18 3.19
CA SER A 195 6.20 2.31 3.65
C SER A 195 5.76 1.27 4.68
N GLY A 196 4.47 1.22 5.05
CA GLY A 196 4.01 0.30 6.08
C GLY A 196 4.59 0.56 7.48
N THR A 197 5.11 1.78 7.73
CA THR A 197 5.61 2.17 9.07
C THR A 197 4.56 1.96 10.16
N PHE A 198 3.29 2.11 9.80
CA PHE A 198 2.17 1.99 10.72
C PHE A 198 1.22 0.90 10.23
N VAL A 199 0.83 0.02 11.13
CA VAL A 199 -0.23 -0.97 10.93
C VAL A 199 -1.21 -0.82 12.08
N TYR A 200 -2.52 -0.80 11.81
CA TYR A 200 -3.51 -0.67 12.87
C TYR A 200 -4.35 -1.93 13.03
N GLU A 201 -4.74 -2.16 14.28
CA GLU A 201 -5.61 -3.26 14.68
C GLU A 201 -6.81 -2.68 15.42
N LEU A 202 -7.96 -3.28 15.20
CA LEU A 202 -9.19 -2.98 15.96
C LEU A 202 -9.53 -4.14 16.87
N GLU A 203 -10.06 -3.81 18.04
CA GLU A 203 -10.61 -4.79 18.95
C GLU A 203 -11.99 -5.25 18.43
N VAL A 204 -12.09 -6.53 18.13
CA VAL A 204 -13.31 -7.20 17.71
C VAL A 204 -13.51 -8.39 18.64
N GLU A 205 -14.64 -8.43 19.35
CA GLU A 205 -14.97 -9.50 20.31
C GLU A 205 -13.86 -9.76 21.35
N GLY A 206 -13.22 -8.70 21.83
CA GLY A 206 -12.15 -8.79 22.84
C GLY A 206 -10.78 -9.21 22.29
N GLN A 207 -10.62 -9.33 20.97
CA GLN A 207 -9.36 -9.65 20.32
C GLN A 207 -8.97 -8.57 19.33
N TYR A 208 -7.67 -8.25 19.27
CA TYR A 208 -7.15 -7.30 18.28
C TYR A 208 -6.92 -7.99 16.94
N GLN A 209 -7.54 -7.45 15.91
CA GLN A 209 -7.43 -7.93 14.53
C GLN A 209 -6.83 -6.83 13.66
N GLU A 210 -5.84 -7.20 12.88
CA GLU A 210 -5.26 -6.32 11.89
C GLU A 210 -6.28 -6.02 10.79
N ILE A 211 -6.49 -4.75 10.53
CA ILE A 211 -7.35 -4.29 9.46
C ILE A 211 -6.46 -3.92 8.29
N GLU A 212 -6.35 -4.83 7.35
CA GLU A 212 -5.60 -4.57 6.14
C GLU A 212 -6.39 -3.67 5.19
N SER A 213 -5.68 -2.69 4.63
CA SER A 213 -6.24 -1.89 3.54
C SER A 213 -6.40 -2.78 2.31
N ASP A 214 -7.60 -2.79 1.73
CA ASP A 214 -7.86 -3.44 0.44
C ASP A 214 -7.29 -2.56 -0.69
N LEU A 215 -5.97 -2.59 -0.83
CA LEU A 215 -5.26 -1.85 -1.86
C LEU A 215 -5.16 -2.69 -3.13
N PRO A 216 -5.40 -2.09 -4.31
CA PRO A 216 -5.26 -2.81 -5.57
C PRO A 216 -3.80 -3.25 -5.77
N LYS A 217 -3.59 -4.42 -6.36
CA LYS A 217 -2.27 -4.89 -6.77
C LYS A 217 -1.69 -3.93 -7.81
N GLN A 218 -0.70 -3.16 -7.40
CA GLN A 218 -0.03 -2.20 -8.27
C GLN A 218 1.35 -1.83 -7.74
N ILE A 219 2.21 -1.42 -8.63
CA ILE A 219 3.48 -0.78 -8.31
C ILE A 219 3.33 0.72 -8.50
N VAL A 220 3.71 1.48 -7.50
CA VAL A 220 3.61 2.94 -7.51
C VAL A 220 5.00 3.56 -7.53
N ILE A 221 5.28 4.37 -8.54
CA ILE A 221 6.44 5.24 -8.55
C ILE A 221 6.03 6.56 -7.87
N ILE A 222 6.64 6.86 -6.75
CA ILE A 222 6.38 8.11 -6.03
C ILE A 222 7.22 9.22 -6.68
N SER A 223 6.56 10.26 -7.17
CA SER A 223 7.25 11.44 -7.70
C SER A 223 7.66 12.37 -6.56
N ALA A 224 8.80 13.04 -6.70
CA ALA A 224 9.10 14.19 -5.86
C ALA A 224 8.08 15.33 -6.11
N ASP A 225 7.84 16.13 -5.07
CA ASP A 225 6.69 17.04 -4.97
C ASP A 225 6.48 18.01 -6.15
N ASN A 226 7.45 18.25 -7.02
CA ASN A 226 7.28 19.15 -8.17
C ASN A 226 7.97 18.67 -9.46
N SER A 227 8.35 17.41 -9.56
CA SER A 227 9.06 16.89 -10.73
C SER A 227 8.48 15.56 -11.19
N GLU A 228 7.90 15.55 -12.38
CA GLU A 228 7.49 14.31 -13.06
C GLU A 228 8.70 13.51 -13.58
N SER A 229 9.85 14.15 -13.70
CA SER A 229 11.08 13.55 -14.24
C SER A 229 11.86 12.72 -13.21
N THR A 230 11.67 12.95 -11.92
CA THR A 230 12.43 12.26 -10.89
C THR A 230 11.66 11.01 -10.44
N ALA A 231 12.26 9.84 -10.66
CA ALA A 231 11.76 8.60 -10.06
C ALA A 231 12.15 8.59 -8.58
N GLY A 232 11.15 8.57 -7.71
CA GLY A 232 11.32 8.40 -6.27
C GLY A 232 11.23 6.94 -5.85
N PRO A 233 10.95 6.67 -4.59
CA PRO A 233 10.78 5.32 -4.07
C PRO A 233 9.70 4.54 -4.83
N ILE A 234 9.88 3.23 -4.87
CA ILE A 234 8.89 2.29 -5.37
C ILE A 234 8.03 1.84 -4.20
N TRP A 235 6.73 1.96 -4.34
CA TRP A 235 5.74 1.52 -3.36
C TRP A 235 4.93 0.36 -3.95
N ILE A 236 4.97 -0.79 -3.31
CA ILE A 236 4.29 -2.00 -3.74
C ILE A 236 3.01 -2.15 -2.93
N ASN A 237 1.86 -2.26 -3.62
CA ASN A 237 0.54 -2.41 -3.02
C ASN A 237 -0.08 -3.77 -3.35
N GLY A 238 -0.99 -4.25 -2.49
CA GLY A 238 -1.89 -5.36 -2.78
C GLY A 238 -1.24 -6.73 -2.63
N LYS A 239 -0.35 -6.92 -1.66
CA LYS A 239 0.22 -8.24 -1.30
C LYS A 239 0.89 -8.96 -2.49
N ILE A 240 1.71 -8.23 -3.24
CA ILE A 240 2.49 -8.81 -4.33
C ILE A 240 3.71 -9.51 -3.72
N PRO A 241 3.89 -10.82 -3.91
CA PRO A 241 5.05 -11.54 -3.41
C PRO A 241 6.36 -10.98 -3.97
N ILE A 242 7.39 -10.88 -3.13
CA ILE A 242 8.72 -10.45 -3.52
C ILE A 242 9.69 -11.59 -3.28
N LYS A 243 10.43 -11.97 -4.32
CA LYS A 243 11.51 -12.94 -4.24
C LYS A 243 12.84 -12.20 -4.17
N ARG A 244 13.64 -12.50 -3.18
CA ARG A 244 14.98 -11.97 -3.02
C ARG A 244 15.93 -12.53 -4.08
N ALA A 245 17.11 -11.91 -4.24
CA ALA A 245 18.15 -12.41 -5.13
C ALA A 245 18.62 -13.85 -4.79
N ASP A 246 18.53 -14.25 -3.52
CA ASP A 246 18.81 -15.63 -3.07
C ASP A 246 17.61 -16.60 -3.32
N GLY A 247 16.54 -16.13 -3.95
CA GLY A 247 15.34 -16.90 -4.27
C GLY A 247 14.38 -17.10 -3.11
N LYS A 248 14.71 -16.63 -1.91
CA LYS A 248 13.82 -16.72 -0.75
C LYS A 248 12.73 -15.64 -0.80
N PRO A 249 11.54 -15.90 -0.26
CA PRO A 249 10.54 -14.86 -0.11
C PRO A 249 11.04 -13.76 0.84
N LEU A 250 10.58 -12.53 0.61
CA LEU A 250 10.71 -11.47 1.59
C LEU A 250 9.60 -11.68 2.62
N GLU A 251 9.98 -11.96 3.86
CA GLU A 251 9.05 -12.04 4.98
C GLU A 251 8.77 -10.61 5.48
N THR A 252 7.49 -10.24 5.55
CA THR A 252 7.01 -8.94 6.03
C THR A 252 6.15 -9.11 7.26
#